data_4d9e890bf146ecfd501e49f4a663a1d5
#
_entry.id   4d9e890bf146ecfd501e49f4a663a1d5
#
_cell.length_a   1.000
_cell.length_b   1.000
_cell.length_c   1.000
_cell.angle_alpha   90.00
_cell.angle_beta   90.00
_cell.angle_gamma   90.00
#
_symmetry.space_group_name_H-M   'P 1'
#
loop_
_entity.id
_entity.type
_entity.pdbx_description
1 polymer ?
#
loop_
_entity_poly.entity_id
_entity_poly.type
_entity_poly.pdbx_seq_one_letter_code
_entity_poly.pdbx_strand_id
1 'polypeptide(L)'
;MVDKRVIEEIKNNTNIVEIIGEVISLQKSGRNFLGLCPFHGEKTPSFNVVEDKQFYHCFGCGRSGDVFKFIEEYQQVTFADAVRMLGERLGMHLEAPAHNPVPHTSPHQNLYDMHDKAARFYHAILMTTKMGEEARNYLYKRGLTDDVIKHFMIGLAPAERSYLYQRLADDYSEKDLLDSGLFYLSESNQFFDTFHNRIIFPLSNDQGKVIAFSGRIWQETDSQTAKYKNSRATAIFNKSYELYHLDRVKKGSGKAPEMYLMEGFMDVIAAYRAGIENAVASMGTALTAKHVEHLKRFTKKVIITYDGDKAGQAATAKALDELKDLPVQVVQIPDAMDPDEYLQKNSPEDLAYLLSNTRISPIEFYIHHYKPSNSENLQAQIEFIEKIAPLIVKEPSITAQNTYIHLLTDHLPSFDYQQVEHIINESRVRQRQEKVKQVVNPTPITMSVSKQLTAVMRAEAHILYRMMEHPLVLNDYRLRDDFVFETPEFQTLYVLLIDNGSISSEDLANQTREVENAWYQVLALDLPSEMSPEELKEVEESRNRALLNQQNLQIKKKVQEASHVGDTDAALEELERLIAQKRRME
;
A
#
# COMPACT_ATOMS: atom_id res chain seq x y z
N MET A 1 -19.26 -27.58 4.99
CA MET A 1 -19.46 -26.76 3.78
C MET A 1 -20.95 -26.47 3.70
N VAL A 2 -21.34 -25.23 3.49
CA VAL A 2 -22.74 -24.88 3.23
C VAL A 2 -23.13 -25.47 1.88
N ASP A 3 -24.33 -26.05 1.75
CA ASP A 3 -24.79 -26.66 0.49
C ASP A 3 -24.86 -25.58 -0.61
N LYS A 4 -24.34 -25.87 -1.81
CA LYS A 4 -24.37 -24.96 -2.97
C LYS A 4 -25.78 -24.43 -3.24
N ARG A 5 -26.81 -25.25 -3.05
CA ARG A 5 -28.21 -24.87 -3.25
C ARG A 5 -28.64 -23.79 -2.27
N VAL A 6 -28.17 -23.85 -1.02
CA VAL A 6 -28.49 -22.85 0.01
C VAL A 6 -27.80 -21.53 -0.30
N ILE A 7 -26.56 -21.55 -0.80
CA ILE A 7 -25.83 -20.35 -1.22
C ILE A 7 -26.55 -19.66 -2.38
N GLU A 8 -26.97 -20.43 -3.39
CA GLU A 8 -27.73 -19.88 -4.53
C GLU A 8 -29.12 -19.35 -4.08
N GLU A 9 -29.79 -20.04 -3.17
CA GLU A 9 -31.06 -19.58 -2.61
C GLU A 9 -30.91 -18.25 -1.86
N ILE A 10 -29.88 -18.11 -1.03
CA ILE A 10 -29.59 -16.85 -0.34
C ILE A 10 -29.26 -15.75 -1.34
N LYS A 11 -28.43 -16.05 -2.36
CA LYS A 11 -28.06 -15.09 -3.40
C LYS A 11 -29.27 -14.57 -4.17
N ASN A 12 -30.16 -15.47 -4.57
CA ASN A 12 -31.34 -15.13 -5.35
C ASN A 12 -32.43 -14.38 -4.54
N ASN A 13 -32.45 -14.56 -3.22
CA ASN A 13 -33.38 -13.87 -2.32
C ASN A 13 -32.79 -12.60 -1.66
N THR A 14 -31.55 -12.23 -1.97
CA THR A 14 -30.90 -11.04 -1.42
C THR A 14 -30.71 -10.00 -2.51
N ASN A 15 -31.23 -8.78 -2.31
CA ASN A 15 -30.99 -7.67 -3.24
C ASN A 15 -29.72 -6.92 -2.84
N ILE A 16 -28.69 -6.95 -3.70
CA ILE A 16 -27.40 -6.29 -3.44
C ILE A 16 -27.55 -4.77 -3.25
N VAL A 17 -28.52 -4.14 -3.94
CA VAL A 17 -28.76 -2.69 -3.82
C VAL A 17 -29.24 -2.32 -2.42
N GLU A 18 -30.09 -3.16 -1.81
CA GLU A 18 -30.56 -2.95 -0.44
C GLU A 18 -29.41 -3.10 0.58
N ILE A 19 -28.63 -4.16 0.44
CA ILE A 19 -27.50 -4.43 1.36
C ILE A 19 -26.46 -3.31 1.29
N ILE A 20 -26.08 -2.89 0.09
CA ILE A 20 -25.11 -1.81 -0.11
C ILE A 20 -25.71 -0.46 0.29
N GLY A 21 -27.01 -0.26 0.03
CA GLY A 21 -27.73 0.97 0.39
C GLY A 21 -27.80 1.26 1.89
N GLU A 22 -27.64 0.23 2.74
CA GLU A 22 -27.51 0.40 4.20
C GLU A 22 -26.17 1.03 4.62
N VAL A 23 -25.16 0.91 3.75
CA VAL A 23 -23.79 1.35 4.04
C VAL A 23 -23.47 2.68 3.36
N ILE A 24 -23.91 2.86 2.11
CA ILE A 24 -23.66 4.07 1.31
C ILE A 24 -24.93 4.57 0.64
N SER A 25 -24.99 5.87 0.38
CA SER A 25 -26.07 6.46 -0.42
C SER A 25 -25.89 6.09 -1.89
N LEU A 26 -26.85 5.35 -2.43
CA LEU A 26 -26.91 4.97 -3.84
C LEU A 26 -27.90 5.87 -4.60
N GLN A 27 -27.48 6.39 -5.74
CA GLN A 27 -28.31 7.16 -6.66
C GLN A 27 -28.55 6.37 -7.94
N LYS A 28 -29.79 6.29 -8.41
CA LYS A 28 -30.11 5.59 -9.64
C LYS A 28 -29.50 6.32 -10.84
N SER A 29 -28.75 5.61 -11.67
CA SER A 29 -28.11 6.11 -12.88
C SER A 29 -28.37 5.13 -14.03
N GLY A 30 -29.36 5.43 -14.87
CA GLY A 30 -29.83 4.50 -15.89
C GLY A 30 -30.41 3.21 -15.30
N ARG A 31 -29.85 2.05 -15.66
CA ARG A 31 -30.24 0.74 -15.14
C ARG A 31 -29.49 0.37 -13.83
N ASN A 32 -28.44 1.11 -13.49
CA ASN A 32 -27.55 0.82 -12.38
C ASN A 32 -27.73 1.84 -11.24
N PHE A 33 -27.04 1.59 -10.12
CA PHE A 33 -26.95 2.51 -8.99
C PHE A 33 -25.51 2.94 -8.79
N LEU A 34 -25.29 4.24 -8.54
CA LEU A 34 -23.99 4.84 -8.38
C LEU A 34 -23.85 5.45 -6.98
N GLY A 35 -22.71 5.25 -6.32
CA GLY A 35 -22.42 5.80 -5.00
C GLY A 35 -20.94 6.07 -4.80
N LEU A 36 -20.59 6.65 -3.64
CA LEU A 36 -19.19 6.77 -3.21
C LEU A 36 -18.72 5.42 -2.67
N CYS A 37 -17.53 4.99 -3.08
CA CYS A 37 -17.00 3.69 -2.69
C CYS A 37 -16.72 3.60 -1.18
N PRO A 38 -17.20 2.56 -0.48
CA PRO A 38 -16.91 2.38 0.95
C PRO A 38 -15.49 1.87 1.22
N PHE A 39 -14.78 1.44 0.18
CA PHE A 39 -13.46 0.81 0.30
C PHE A 39 -12.29 1.75 0.01
N HIS A 40 -12.53 2.93 -0.59
CA HIS A 40 -11.51 3.95 -0.81
C HIS A 40 -12.12 5.36 -0.72
N GLY A 41 -11.29 6.35 -0.41
CA GLY A 41 -11.75 7.74 -0.31
C GLY A 41 -11.85 8.40 -1.67
N GLU A 42 -13.06 8.87 -2.05
CA GLU A 42 -13.30 9.59 -3.29
C GLU A 42 -14.33 10.71 -3.10
N LYS A 43 -14.33 11.68 -4.01
CA LYS A 43 -15.30 12.80 -3.99
C LYS A 43 -16.36 12.68 -5.09
N THR A 44 -16.08 11.92 -6.13
CA THR A 44 -16.99 11.65 -7.26
C THR A 44 -17.39 10.19 -7.22
N PRO A 45 -18.71 9.88 -7.34
CA PRO A 45 -19.17 8.50 -7.30
C PRO A 45 -18.53 7.66 -8.40
N SER A 46 -17.88 6.57 -8.02
CA SER A 46 -17.29 5.57 -8.92
C SER A 46 -17.72 4.14 -8.61
N PHE A 47 -18.48 3.96 -7.54
CA PHE A 47 -18.98 2.65 -7.11
C PHE A 47 -20.30 2.36 -7.79
N ASN A 48 -20.27 1.46 -8.77
CA ASN A 48 -21.43 1.07 -9.57
C ASN A 48 -22.00 -0.25 -9.07
N VAL A 49 -23.32 -0.29 -8.84
CA VAL A 49 -24.07 -1.49 -8.46
C VAL A 49 -25.04 -1.84 -9.58
N VAL A 50 -24.90 -3.04 -10.12
CA VAL A 50 -25.72 -3.56 -11.22
C VAL A 50 -26.80 -4.48 -10.62
N GLU A 51 -28.02 -3.94 -10.46
CA GLU A 51 -29.13 -4.65 -9.84
C GLU A 51 -29.53 -5.90 -10.61
N ASP A 52 -29.67 -5.81 -11.92
CA ASP A 52 -30.10 -6.94 -12.78
C ASP A 52 -29.16 -8.15 -12.71
N LYS A 53 -27.86 -7.92 -12.46
CA LYS A 53 -26.81 -8.95 -12.40
C LYS A 53 -26.31 -9.21 -10.98
N GLN A 54 -26.84 -8.52 -9.98
CA GLN A 54 -26.54 -8.69 -8.54
C GLN A 54 -25.04 -8.64 -8.22
N PHE A 55 -24.31 -7.64 -8.76
CA PHE A 55 -22.91 -7.39 -8.45
C PHE A 55 -22.58 -5.89 -8.36
N TYR A 56 -21.44 -5.57 -7.75
CA TYR A 56 -20.88 -4.22 -7.75
C TYR A 56 -19.51 -4.19 -8.42
N HIS A 57 -19.17 -3.04 -8.99
CA HIS A 57 -17.83 -2.73 -9.50
C HIS A 57 -17.47 -1.28 -9.21
N CYS A 58 -16.32 -1.04 -8.60
CA CYS A 58 -15.80 0.31 -8.37
C CYS A 58 -14.79 0.68 -9.45
N PHE A 59 -15.11 1.65 -10.28
CA PHE A 59 -14.20 2.15 -11.33
C PHE A 59 -13.01 2.93 -10.75
N GLY A 60 -13.04 3.36 -9.48
CA GLY A 60 -11.94 4.07 -8.82
C GLY A 60 -10.85 3.14 -8.28
N CYS A 61 -11.20 2.09 -7.53
CA CYS A 61 -10.23 1.17 -6.93
C CYS A 61 -10.20 -0.23 -7.54
N GLY A 62 -11.06 -0.52 -8.54
CA GLY A 62 -11.13 -1.80 -9.24
C GLY A 62 -11.75 -2.95 -8.43
N ARG A 63 -12.29 -2.69 -7.22
CA ARG A 63 -12.97 -3.71 -6.43
C ARG A 63 -14.30 -4.06 -7.04
N SER A 64 -14.62 -5.34 -7.03
CA SER A 64 -15.85 -5.90 -7.56
C SER A 64 -16.25 -7.16 -6.80
N GLY A 65 -17.51 -7.53 -6.89
CA GLY A 65 -18.01 -8.73 -6.22
C GLY A 65 -19.53 -8.80 -6.20
N ASP A 66 -20.04 -9.94 -5.73
CA ASP A 66 -21.43 -10.11 -5.39
C ASP A 66 -21.74 -9.68 -3.94
N VAL A 67 -22.94 -9.93 -3.46
CA VAL A 67 -23.37 -9.54 -2.12
C VAL A 67 -22.54 -10.22 -1.01
N PHE A 68 -22.11 -11.46 -1.21
CA PHE A 68 -21.25 -12.15 -0.25
C PHE A 68 -19.90 -11.49 -0.15
N LYS A 69 -19.28 -11.20 -1.31
CA LYS A 69 -17.98 -10.54 -1.37
C LYS A 69 -18.01 -9.13 -0.76
N PHE A 70 -19.11 -8.42 -0.97
CA PHE A 70 -19.31 -7.12 -0.34
C PHE A 70 -19.28 -7.21 1.19
N ILE A 71 -20.00 -8.16 1.78
CA ILE A 71 -20.04 -8.36 3.23
C ILE A 71 -18.68 -8.84 3.75
N GLU A 72 -18.02 -9.78 3.07
CA GLU A 72 -16.67 -10.24 3.42
C GLU A 72 -15.68 -9.07 3.53
N GLU A 73 -15.64 -8.22 2.50
CA GLU A 73 -14.67 -7.12 2.44
C GLU A 73 -15.06 -5.95 3.35
N TYR A 74 -16.35 -5.66 3.47
CA TYR A 74 -16.83 -4.53 4.28
C TYR A 74 -16.79 -4.82 5.78
N GLN A 75 -17.24 -5.99 6.18
CA GLN A 75 -17.28 -6.39 7.60
C GLN A 75 -16.04 -7.18 8.04
N GLN A 76 -15.12 -7.51 7.11
CA GLN A 76 -13.91 -8.30 7.39
C GLN A 76 -14.23 -9.68 7.99
N VAL A 77 -15.23 -10.35 7.45
CA VAL A 77 -15.68 -11.69 7.85
C VAL A 77 -15.35 -12.72 6.79
N THR A 78 -15.48 -14.02 7.12
CA THR A 78 -15.29 -15.10 6.15
C THR A 78 -16.50 -15.25 5.24
N PHE A 79 -16.33 -15.91 4.07
CA PHE A 79 -17.43 -16.26 3.18
C PHE A 79 -18.53 -17.04 3.90
N ALA A 80 -18.17 -18.01 4.75
CA ALA A 80 -19.12 -18.79 5.53
C ALA A 80 -19.93 -17.92 6.51
N ASP A 81 -19.28 -16.92 7.13
CA ASP A 81 -19.95 -15.96 8.00
C ASP A 81 -20.86 -15.02 7.21
N ALA A 82 -20.43 -14.56 6.03
CA ALA A 82 -21.25 -13.73 5.16
C ALA A 82 -22.50 -14.49 4.69
N VAL A 83 -22.36 -15.77 4.31
CA VAL A 83 -23.50 -16.64 3.95
C VAL A 83 -24.45 -16.81 5.15
N ARG A 84 -23.93 -17.04 6.35
CA ARG A 84 -24.73 -17.18 7.57
C ARG A 84 -25.49 -15.90 7.90
N MET A 85 -24.81 -14.75 7.86
CA MET A 85 -25.42 -13.44 8.16
C MET A 85 -26.58 -13.13 7.21
N LEU A 86 -26.39 -13.38 5.92
CA LEU A 86 -27.46 -13.20 4.93
C LEU A 86 -28.57 -14.23 5.07
N GLY A 87 -28.23 -15.50 5.38
CA GLY A 87 -29.21 -16.54 5.66
C GLY A 87 -30.07 -16.22 6.89
N GLU A 88 -29.47 -15.79 8.00
CA GLU A 88 -30.17 -15.34 9.21
C GLU A 88 -31.12 -14.17 8.91
N ARG A 89 -30.69 -13.24 8.06
CA ARG A 89 -31.52 -12.11 7.62
C ARG A 89 -32.74 -12.52 6.81
N LEU A 90 -32.64 -13.62 6.05
CA LEU A 90 -33.74 -14.24 5.32
C LEU A 90 -34.60 -15.18 6.19
N GLY A 91 -34.29 -15.28 7.50
CA GLY A 91 -34.98 -16.19 8.43
C GLY A 91 -34.57 -17.66 8.27
N MET A 92 -33.49 -17.93 7.54
CA MET A 92 -32.93 -19.27 7.40
C MET A 92 -32.00 -19.56 8.57
N HIS A 93 -32.37 -20.49 9.45
CA HIS A 93 -31.48 -20.98 10.49
C HIS A 93 -30.47 -21.95 9.87
N LEU A 94 -29.33 -21.42 9.45
CA LEU A 94 -28.20 -22.23 9.05
C LEU A 94 -27.53 -22.75 10.33
N GLU A 95 -27.62 -24.05 10.57
CA GLU A 95 -26.89 -24.66 11.69
C GLU A 95 -25.41 -24.30 11.57
N ALA A 96 -24.88 -23.67 12.61
CA ALA A 96 -23.44 -23.48 12.70
C ALA A 96 -22.83 -24.89 12.62
N PRO A 97 -21.89 -25.16 11.71
CA PRO A 97 -21.15 -26.40 11.75
C PRO A 97 -20.62 -26.53 13.17
N ALA A 98 -20.90 -27.68 13.83
CA ALA A 98 -20.39 -27.95 15.15
C ALA A 98 -18.92 -27.52 15.17
N HIS A 99 -18.57 -26.61 16.08
CA HIS A 99 -17.23 -26.06 16.22
C HIS A 99 -16.25 -27.20 16.53
N ASN A 100 -15.83 -27.90 15.50
CA ASN A 100 -14.44 -28.23 15.33
C ASN A 100 -13.91 -27.12 14.46
N PRO A 101 -13.08 -26.20 14.96
CA PRO A 101 -12.38 -25.27 14.11
C PRO A 101 -11.44 -26.11 13.24
N VAL A 102 -11.89 -26.42 12.01
CA VAL A 102 -10.93 -26.63 10.94
C VAL A 102 -10.36 -25.23 10.75
N PRO A 103 -9.14 -24.97 11.13
CA PRO A 103 -8.55 -23.67 10.92
C PRO A 103 -8.62 -23.46 9.40
N HIS A 104 -9.36 -22.44 8.95
CA HIS A 104 -9.09 -21.85 7.65
C HIS A 104 -7.70 -21.28 7.77
N THR A 105 -6.72 -22.11 7.50
CA THR A 105 -5.34 -21.74 7.53
C THR A 105 -5.17 -20.75 6.38
N SER A 106 -5.05 -19.48 6.72
CA SER A 106 -4.44 -18.49 5.84
C SER A 106 -3.31 -19.22 5.10
N PRO A 107 -3.09 -19.01 3.78
CA PRO A 107 -2.00 -19.70 3.07
C PRO A 107 -0.65 -19.61 3.79
N HIS A 108 -0.52 -18.72 4.78
CA HIS A 108 0.68 -18.47 5.57
C HIS A 108 0.44 -18.61 7.09
N GLN A 109 -0.57 -19.37 7.51
CA GLN A 109 -0.89 -19.50 8.95
C GLN A 109 0.29 -20.04 9.76
N ASN A 110 1.04 -21.01 9.21
CA ASN A 110 2.24 -21.53 9.84
C ASN A 110 3.28 -20.43 10.11
N LEU A 111 3.43 -19.48 9.18
CA LEU A 111 4.36 -18.36 9.35
C LEU A 111 3.90 -17.42 10.47
N TYR A 112 2.60 -17.08 10.54
CA TYR A 112 2.05 -16.27 11.64
C TYR A 112 2.20 -16.95 12.99
N ASP A 113 1.86 -18.23 13.08
CA ASP A 113 1.96 -19.01 14.33
C ASP A 113 3.42 -19.11 14.80
N MET A 114 4.34 -19.30 13.86
CA MET A 114 5.77 -19.36 14.13
C MET A 114 6.30 -18.03 14.67
N HIS A 115 5.89 -16.90 14.09
CA HIS A 115 6.29 -15.57 14.56
C HIS A 115 5.70 -15.24 15.93
N ASP A 116 4.44 -15.59 16.19
CA ASP A 116 3.82 -15.41 17.50
C ASP A 116 4.53 -16.25 18.57
N LYS A 117 4.80 -17.54 18.28
CA LYS A 117 5.57 -18.40 19.18
C LYS A 117 6.98 -17.84 19.43
N ALA A 118 7.66 -17.35 18.39
CA ALA A 118 8.98 -16.74 18.51
C ALA A 118 8.95 -15.47 19.38
N ALA A 119 7.95 -14.60 19.18
CA ALA A 119 7.79 -13.38 19.98
C ALA A 119 7.60 -13.70 21.47
N ARG A 120 6.68 -14.61 21.77
CA ARG A 120 6.45 -15.07 23.16
C ARG A 120 7.68 -15.74 23.78
N PHE A 121 8.40 -16.51 22.99
CA PHE A 121 9.60 -17.19 23.42
C PHE A 121 10.72 -16.18 23.78
N TYR A 122 11.01 -15.22 22.90
CA TYR A 122 12.00 -14.19 23.18
C TYR A 122 11.59 -13.30 24.36
N HIS A 123 10.31 -12.97 24.48
CA HIS A 123 9.79 -12.20 25.61
C HIS A 123 9.93 -12.97 26.93
N ALA A 124 9.58 -14.26 26.94
CA ALA A 124 9.73 -15.10 28.11
C ALA A 124 11.20 -15.21 28.55
N ILE A 125 12.14 -15.39 27.60
CA ILE A 125 13.58 -15.40 27.91
C ILE A 125 13.99 -14.09 28.57
N LEU A 126 13.60 -12.95 28.02
CA LEU A 126 13.92 -11.66 28.62
C LEU A 126 13.36 -11.53 30.02
N MET A 127 12.10 -11.88 30.24
CA MET A 127 11.37 -11.55 31.47
C MET A 127 11.57 -12.54 32.61
N THR A 128 11.74 -13.83 32.29
CA THR A 128 11.63 -14.90 33.32
C THR A 128 12.94 -15.67 33.58
N THR A 129 13.94 -15.50 32.70
CA THR A 129 15.18 -16.29 32.87
C THR A 129 16.31 -15.47 33.46
N LYS A 130 17.28 -16.18 34.08
CA LYS A 130 18.51 -15.57 34.55
C LYS A 130 19.36 -15.01 33.40
N MET A 131 19.26 -15.62 32.21
CA MET A 131 19.92 -15.17 30.98
C MET A 131 19.42 -13.77 30.55
N GLY A 132 18.11 -13.47 30.79
CA GLY A 132 17.50 -12.17 30.48
C GLY A 132 17.85 -11.05 31.48
N GLU A 133 18.41 -11.34 32.64
CA GLU A 133 18.62 -10.35 33.72
C GLU A 133 19.52 -9.18 33.31
N GLU A 134 20.65 -9.45 32.67
CA GLU A 134 21.56 -8.41 32.20
C GLU A 134 20.91 -7.55 31.09
N ALA A 135 20.19 -8.17 30.15
CA ALA A 135 19.49 -7.47 29.11
C ALA A 135 18.33 -6.61 29.66
N ARG A 136 17.61 -7.11 30.70
CA ARG A 136 16.59 -6.28 31.40
C ARG A 136 17.25 -5.09 32.08
N ASN A 137 18.38 -5.29 32.79
CA ASN A 137 19.10 -4.21 33.44
C ASN A 137 19.58 -3.15 32.42
N TYR A 138 20.02 -3.57 31.24
CA TYR A 138 20.33 -2.65 30.14
C TYR A 138 19.08 -1.83 29.71
N LEU A 139 17.93 -2.48 29.55
CA LEU A 139 16.67 -1.80 29.19
C LEU A 139 16.20 -0.83 30.29
N TYR A 140 16.31 -1.23 31.57
CA TYR A 140 15.96 -0.36 32.69
C TYR A 140 16.87 0.88 32.76
N LYS A 141 18.18 0.74 32.51
CA LYS A 141 19.10 1.88 32.40
C LYS A 141 18.71 2.85 31.26
N ARG A 142 18.06 2.36 30.22
CA ARG A 142 17.49 3.19 29.15
C ARG A 142 16.09 3.72 29.48
N GLY A 143 15.59 3.48 30.69
CA GLY A 143 14.29 3.95 31.15
C GLY A 143 13.08 3.15 30.65
N LEU A 144 13.27 1.92 30.13
CA LEU A 144 12.17 1.05 29.74
C LEU A 144 11.73 0.23 30.96
N THR A 145 10.54 0.50 31.47
CA THR A 145 9.92 -0.23 32.59
C THR A 145 9.36 -1.57 32.13
N ASP A 146 9.01 -2.44 33.08
CA ASP A 146 8.36 -3.73 32.77
C ASP A 146 7.06 -3.53 31.97
N ASP A 147 6.28 -2.48 32.24
CA ASP A 147 5.04 -2.21 31.52
C ASP A 147 5.32 -1.83 30.06
N VAL A 148 6.34 -1.03 29.80
CA VAL A 148 6.81 -0.71 28.44
C VAL A 148 7.31 -1.97 27.73
N ILE A 149 8.16 -2.78 28.40
CA ILE A 149 8.68 -4.03 27.84
C ILE A 149 7.54 -5.00 27.48
N LYS A 150 6.53 -5.12 28.34
CA LYS A 150 5.34 -5.94 28.08
C LYS A 150 4.46 -5.36 26.96
N HIS A 151 4.24 -4.06 26.97
CA HIS A 151 3.41 -3.39 25.96
C HIS A 151 3.94 -3.63 24.54
N PHE A 152 5.26 -3.50 24.35
CA PHE A 152 5.93 -3.70 23.06
C PHE A 152 6.38 -5.15 22.84
N MET A 153 6.09 -6.08 23.76
CA MET A 153 6.51 -7.48 23.69
C MET A 153 8.03 -7.64 23.43
N ILE A 154 8.84 -6.73 23.99
CA ILE A 154 10.29 -6.75 23.83
C ILE A 154 10.83 -8.07 24.37
N GLY A 155 11.77 -8.69 23.65
CA GLY A 155 12.34 -9.98 23.99
C GLY A 155 13.86 -10.00 23.91
N LEU A 156 14.45 -11.16 24.19
CA LEU A 156 15.89 -11.43 24.06
C LEU A 156 16.11 -12.68 23.22
N ALA A 157 16.84 -12.54 22.12
CA ALA A 157 17.42 -13.66 21.40
C ALA A 157 18.73 -14.04 22.10
N PRO A 158 18.86 -15.29 22.61
CA PRO A 158 20.08 -15.75 23.29
C PRO A 158 21.33 -15.68 22.42
N ALA A 159 22.49 -15.83 23.05
CA ALA A 159 23.78 -15.86 22.34
C ALA A 159 23.95 -17.14 21.51
N GLU A 160 23.33 -18.23 21.90
CA GLU A 160 23.34 -19.50 21.17
C GLU A 160 22.54 -19.37 19.87
N ARG A 161 23.13 -19.82 18.76
CA ARG A 161 22.62 -19.57 17.40
C ARG A 161 21.52 -20.52 16.92
N SER A 162 21.11 -21.49 17.73
CA SER A 162 20.10 -22.51 17.37
C SER A 162 19.00 -22.65 18.43
N TYR A 163 18.89 -21.71 19.35
CA TYR A 163 18.02 -21.83 20.52
C TYR A 163 16.53 -21.77 20.16
N LEU A 164 16.15 -20.88 19.24
CA LEU A 164 14.78 -20.82 18.72
C LEU A 164 14.51 -22.00 17.80
N TYR A 165 15.49 -22.39 16.95
CA TYR A 165 15.37 -23.54 16.06
C TYR A 165 15.04 -24.82 16.84
N GLN A 166 15.80 -25.12 17.90
CA GLN A 166 15.57 -26.30 18.76
C GLN A 166 14.16 -26.31 19.36
N ARG A 167 13.54 -25.15 19.55
CA ARG A 167 12.20 -25.04 20.12
C ARG A 167 11.08 -25.25 19.12
N LEU A 168 11.32 -24.92 17.84
CA LEU A 168 10.29 -24.89 16.79
C LEU A 168 10.46 -25.96 15.71
N ALA A 169 11.62 -26.61 15.59
CA ALA A 169 11.94 -27.53 14.50
C ALA A 169 10.96 -28.69 14.35
N ASP A 170 10.47 -29.24 15.46
CA ASP A 170 9.56 -30.39 15.47
C ASP A 170 8.13 -30.02 15.06
N ASP A 171 7.77 -28.74 15.13
CA ASP A 171 6.41 -28.26 14.89
C ASP A 171 6.14 -27.87 13.42
N TYR A 172 7.21 -27.65 12.60
CA TYR A 172 7.10 -27.05 11.28
C TYR A 172 7.98 -27.74 10.24
N SER A 173 7.57 -27.68 8.96
CA SER A 173 8.39 -28.20 7.86
C SER A 173 9.66 -27.35 7.64
N GLU A 174 10.74 -27.97 7.11
CA GLU A 174 11.97 -27.23 6.76
C GLU A 174 11.69 -26.05 5.80
N LYS A 175 10.75 -26.23 4.89
CA LYS A 175 10.30 -25.16 3.97
C LYS A 175 9.70 -23.98 4.75
N ASP A 176 8.75 -24.25 5.67
CA ASP A 176 8.12 -23.18 6.47
C ASP A 176 9.14 -22.47 7.35
N LEU A 177 10.10 -23.23 7.95
CA LEU A 177 11.19 -22.66 8.72
C LEU A 177 12.02 -21.67 7.91
N LEU A 178 12.41 -22.03 6.67
CA LEU A 178 13.15 -21.14 5.78
C LEU A 178 12.30 -19.96 5.29
N ASP A 179 11.07 -20.20 4.87
CA ASP A 179 10.16 -19.17 4.37
C ASP A 179 9.82 -18.12 5.43
N SER A 180 9.84 -18.49 6.72
CA SER A 180 9.64 -17.58 7.85
C SER A 180 10.65 -16.43 7.93
N GLY A 181 11.90 -16.64 7.46
CA GLY A 181 13.00 -15.71 7.64
C GLY A 181 13.56 -15.67 9.07
N LEU A 182 13.05 -16.50 9.98
CA LEU A 182 13.57 -16.65 11.35
C LEU A 182 14.84 -17.48 11.38
N PHE A 183 15.06 -18.29 10.35
CA PHE A 183 16.17 -19.22 10.23
C PHE A 183 16.89 -19.08 8.89
N TYR A 184 18.13 -19.55 8.85
CA TYR A 184 18.90 -19.70 7.63
C TYR A 184 19.74 -20.99 7.69
N LEU A 185 20.10 -21.52 6.52
CA LEU A 185 21.00 -22.66 6.39
C LEU A 185 22.44 -22.18 6.25
N SER A 186 23.34 -22.85 6.95
CA SER A 186 24.78 -22.69 6.73
C SER A 186 25.25 -23.49 5.49
N GLU A 187 26.50 -23.30 5.09
CA GLU A 187 27.14 -24.09 4.04
C GLU A 187 27.16 -25.60 4.37
N SER A 188 27.18 -25.97 5.65
CA SER A 188 27.09 -27.34 6.15
C SER A 188 25.65 -27.88 6.27
N ASN A 189 24.66 -27.17 5.72
CA ASN A 189 23.24 -27.53 5.75
C ASN A 189 22.65 -27.64 7.17
N GLN A 190 23.15 -26.81 8.10
CA GLN A 190 22.62 -26.71 9.47
C GLN A 190 21.79 -25.44 9.60
N PHE A 191 20.67 -25.56 10.32
CA PHE A 191 19.80 -24.43 10.64
C PHE A 191 20.37 -23.59 11.77
N PHE A 192 20.36 -22.28 11.58
CA PHE A 192 20.70 -21.27 12.57
C PHE A 192 19.63 -20.20 12.68
N ASP A 193 19.51 -19.64 13.89
CA ASP A 193 18.60 -18.54 14.17
C ASP A 193 19.12 -17.25 13.49
N THR A 194 18.22 -16.53 12.84
CA THR A 194 18.54 -15.24 12.21
C THR A 194 18.94 -14.20 13.26
N PHE A 195 18.34 -14.26 14.44
CA PHE A 195 18.65 -13.37 15.55
C PHE A 195 19.33 -14.13 16.68
N HIS A 196 20.47 -13.64 17.13
CA HIS A 196 21.19 -14.14 18.29
C HIS A 196 21.89 -12.97 19.00
N ASN A 197 22.04 -13.06 20.33
CA ASN A 197 22.61 -12.04 21.21
C ASN A 197 22.06 -10.62 20.91
N ARG A 198 20.72 -10.49 20.78
CA ARG A 198 20.06 -9.23 20.46
C ARG A 198 18.80 -9.05 21.28
N ILE A 199 18.53 -7.81 21.67
CA ILE A 199 17.19 -7.42 22.13
C ILE A 199 16.29 -7.39 20.91
N ILE A 200 15.12 -8.02 21.03
CA ILE A 200 14.17 -8.25 19.93
C ILE A 200 12.94 -7.37 20.11
N PHE A 201 12.58 -6.70 19.03
CA PHE A 201 11.37 -5.88 18.91
C PHE A 201 10.47 -6.51 17.85
N PRO A 202 9.33 -7.11 18.25
CA PRO A 202 8.37 -7.66 17.30
C PRO A 202 7.71 -6.55 16.49
N LEU A 203 7.45 -6.83 15.21
CA LEU A 203 6.64 -6.01 14.32
C LEU A 203 5.36 -6.75 14.03
N SER A 204 4.22 -6.09 14.24
CA SER A 204 2.89 -6.60 13.91
C SER A 204 2.33 -5.91 12.66
N ASN A 205 1.50 -6.64 11.90
CA ASN A 205 0.68 -6.04 10.87
C ASN A 205 -0.50 -5.26 11.49
N ASP A 206 -1.32 -4.61 10.67
CA ASP A 206 -2.48 -3.82 11.10
C ASP A 206 -3.58 -4.64 11.82
N GLN A 207 -3.49 -5.99 11.79
CA GLN A 207 -4.37 -6.91 12.53
C GLN A 207 -3.77 -7.34 13.87
N GLY A 208 -2.58 -6.89 14.22
CA GLY A 208 -1.88 -7.26 15.45
C GLY A 208 -1.18 -8.62 15.41
N LYS A 209 -1.06 -9.26 14.23
CA LYS A 209 -0.29 -10.49 14.07
C LYS A 209 1.19 -10.17 13.89
N VAL A 210 2.06 -10.82 14.64
CA VAL A 210 3.52 -10.65 14.49
C VAL A 210 3.96 -11.20 13.14
N ILE A 211 4.70 -10.39 12.37
CA ILE A 211 5.12 -10.68 11.00
C ILE A 211 6.63 -10.57 10.77
N ALA A 212 7.34 -9.92 11.67
CA ALA A 212 8.78 -9.68 11.57
C ALA A 212 9.39 -9.30 12.90
N PHE A 213 10.70 -9.18 12.93
CA PHE A 213 11.46 -8.72 14.09
C PHE A 213 12.55 -7.74 13.70
N SER A 214 12.88 -6.84 14.64
CA SER A 214 14.12 -6.07 14.63
C SER A 214 14.95 -6.44 15.83
N GLY A 215 16.23 -6.73 15.62
CA GLY A 215 17.17 -7.12 16.68
C GLY A 215 18.25 -6.06 16.90
N ARG A 216 18.32 -5.46 18.10
CA ARG A 216 19.32 -4.48 18.49
C ARG A 216 20.44 -5.13 19.32
N ILE A 217 21.71 -4.82 19.01
CA ILE A 217 22.82 -5.19 19.91
C ILE A 217 22.71 -4.40 21.22
N TRP A 218 23.04 -5.04 22.35
CA TRP A 218 22.92 -4.46 23.68
C TRP A 218 24.22 -4.61 24.52
N GLN A 219 25.14 -5.43 24.05
CA GLN A 219 26.48 -5.55 24.57
C GLN A 219 27.48 -4.94 23.60
N GLU A 220 28.59 -4.47 24.07
CA GLU A 220 29.69 -4.02 23.22
C GLU A 220 30.20 -5.21 22.40
N THR A 221 30.11 -5.06 21.08
CA THR A 221 30.61 -6.02 20.09
C THR A 221 31.57 -5.29 19.16
N ASP A 222 32.34 -6.05 18.37
CA ASP A 222 33.23 -5.49 17.36
C ASP A 222 32.54 -4.42 16.50
N SER A 223 33.25 -3.35 16.21
CA SER A 223 32.77 -2.15 15.50
C SER A 223 32.17 -2.41 14.12
N GLN A 224 32.29 -3.63 13.59
CA GLN A 224 31.74 -4.03 12.30
C GLN A 224 30.30 -4.60 12.37
N THR A 225 29.77 -4.86 13.55
CA THR A 225 28.43 -5.44 13.71
C THR A 225 27.37 -4.35 13.65
N ALA A 226 26.43 -4.45 12.69
CA ALA A 226 25.35 -3.49 12.57
C ALA A 226 24.52 -3.39 13.87
N LYS A 227 24.31 -2.15 14.34
CA LYS A 227 23.53 -1.83 15.57
C LYS A 227 22.15 -2.47 15.55
N TYR A 228 21.50 -2.47 14.39
CA TYR A 228 20.18 -3.05 14.15
C TYR A 228 20.24 -4.08 13.02
N LYS A 229 19.49 -5.16 13.20
CA LYS A 229 19.22 -6.18 12.17
C LYS A 229 17.73 -6.39 12.07
N ASN A 230 17.16 -6.19 10.87
CA ASN A 230 15.74 -6.40 10.62
C ASN A 230 15.51 -7.73 9.88
N SER A 231 14.34 -8.32 10.04
CA SER A 231 13.88 -9.45 9.22
C SER A 231 14.00 -9.13 7.73
N ARG A 232 14.30 -10.15 6.92
CA ARG A 232 14.18 -10.08 5.48
C ARG A 232 12.70 -10.03 5.06
N ALA A 233 12.41 -9.61 3.84
CA ALA A 233 11.08 -9.72 3.28
C ALA A 233 10.65 -11.21 3.18
N THR A 234 9.37 -11.47 3.48
CA THR A 234 8.75 -12.80 3.44
C THR A 234 7.36 -12.70 2.82
N ALA A 235 6.64 -13.81 2.69
CA ALA A 235 5.26 -13.81 2.23
C ALA A 235 4.30 -13.02 3.14
N ILE A 236 4.65 -12.85 4.44
CA ILE A 236 3.85 -12.12 5.43
C ILE A 236 4.43 -10.76 5.81
N PHE A 237 5.63 -10.39 5.34
CA PHE A 237 6.30 -9.15 5.69
C PHE A 237 6.84 -8.40 4.48
N ASN A 238 6.33 -7.21 4.25
CA ASN A 238 6.83 -6.28 3.24
C ASN A 238 7.26 -4.96 3.89
N LYS A 239 8.57 -4.76 3.98
CA LYS A 239 9.18 -3.59 4.61
C LYS A 239 8.78 -2.24 3.98
N SER A 240 8.36 -2.24 2.71
CA SER A 240 7.92 -1.04 2.00
C SER A 240 6.44 -0.70 2.23
N TYR A 241 5.72 -1.50 3.02
CA TYR A 241 4.30 -1.34 3.30
C TYR A 241 4.00 -1.25 4.80
N GLU A 242 4.72 -2.04 5.62
CA GLU A 242 4.42 -2.19 7.03
C GLU A 242 5.03 -1.05 7.87
N LEU A 243 4.25 -0.57 8.83
CA LEU A 243 4.65 0.46 9.79
C LEU A 243 4.62 -0.10 11.20
N TYR A 244 5.69 0.12 11.94
CA TYR A 244 5.78 -0.31 13.34
C TYR A 244 4.74 0.37 14.21
N HIS A 245 4.09 -0.38 15.10
CA HIS A 245 3.09 0.07 16.08
C HIS A 245 1.74 0.52 15.49
N LEU A 246 1.50 0.35 14.19
CA LEU A 246 0.24 0.76 13.56
C LEU A 246 -0.98 0.00 14.11
N ASP A 247 -0.82 -1.27 14.47
CA ASP A 247 -1.85 -2.10 15.09
C ASP A 247 -2.39 -1.52 16.41
N ARG A 248 -1.55 -0.81 17.15
CA ARG A 248 -1.90 -0.22 18.45
C ARG A 248 -2.57 1.14 18.34
N VAL A 249 -2.26 1.89 17.27
CA VAL A 249 -2.90 3.19 16.99
C VAL A 249 -4.36 3.03 16.56
N LYS A 250 -4.72 1.87 16.02
CA LYS A 250 -6.07 1.52 15.58
C LYS A 250 -7.01 1.24 16.77
N LYS A 251 -7.30 2.25 17.59
CA LYS A 251 -8.29 2.12 18.68
C LYS A 251 -9.62 2.79 18.26
N GLY A 252 -10.63 1.96 17.91
CA GLY A 252 -12.00 2.42 17.64
C GLY A 252 -12.42 2.39 16.17
N SER A 253 -13.70 2.70 15.92
CA SER A 253 -14.27 2.79 14.58
C SER A 253 -13.92 4.14 13.95
N GLY A 254 -12.94 4.18 13.06
CA GLY A 254 -12.61 5.38 12.31
C GLY A 254 -11.11 5.68 12.23
N LYS A 255 -10.77 6.72 11.44
CA LYS A 255 -9.39 7.18 11.29
C LYS A 255 -8.96 8.00 12.50
N ALA A 256 -7.73 7.79 12.97
CA ALA A 256 -7.12 8.66 13.96
C ALA A 256 -7.10 10.12 13.44
N PRO A 257 -7.37 11.13 14.30
CA PRO A 257 -7.35 12.54 13.88
C PRO A 257 -5.97 12.94 13.37
N GLU A 258 -4.91 12.45 14.01
CA GLU A 258 -3.52 12.67 13.63
C GLU A 258 -2.64 11.49 14.07
N MET A 259 -1.47 11.35 13.41
CA MET A 259 -0.50 10.29 13.69
C MET A 259 0.91 10.83 13.53
N TYR A 260 1.78 10.50 14.49
CA TYR A 260 3.20 10.84 14.43
C TYR A 260 3.94 9.79 13.60
N LEU A 261 4.74 10.24 12.65
CA LEU A 261 5.60 9.41 11.82
C LEU A 261 7.06 9.63 12.21
N MET A 262 7.71 8.57 12.68
CA MET A 262 9.08 8.54 13.19
C MET A 262 9.98 7.63 12.34
N GLU A 263 11.29 7.68 12.53
CA GLU A 263 12.23 6.84 11.79
C GLU A 263 12.34 5.44 12.39
N GLY A 264 12.54 5.35 13.69
CA GLY A 264 12.86 4.13 14.40
C GLY A 264 11.81 3.72 15.44
N PHE A 265 11.88 2.45 15.83
CA PHE A 265 11.00 1.93 16.87
C PHE A 265 11.36 2.45 18.27
N MET A 266 12.62 2.86 18.53
CA MET A 266 12.98 3.48 19.80
C MET A 266 12.31 4.85 19.96
N ASP A 267 12.14 5.59 18.87
CA ASP A 267 11.48 6.89 18.87
C ASP A 267 9.98 6.74 19.18
N VAL A 268 9.35 5.70 18.61
CA VAL A 268 7.96 5.34 18.95
C VAL A 268 7.82 4.97 20.42
N ILE A 269 8.77 4.21 20.97
CA ILE A 269 8.78 3.85 22.39
C ILE A 269 9.00 5.10 23.26
N ALA A 270 9.87 6.03 22.84
CA ALA A 270 10.10 7.29 23.53
C ALA A 270 8.82 8.16 23.53
N ALA A 271 8.14 8.25 22.39
CA ALA A 271 6.85 8.94 22.30
C ALA A 271 5.80 8.30 23.21
N TYR A 272 5.68 6.97 23.23
CA TYR A 272 4.77 6.25 24.11
C TYR A 272 5.05 6.55 25.60
N ARG A 273 6.33 6.58 26.01
CA ARG A 273 6.75 6.93 27.38
C ARG A 273 6.41 8.38 27.74
N ALA A 274 6.33 9.27 26.75
CA ALA A 274 5.85 10.64 26.88
C ALA A 274 4.33 10.78 26.81
N GLY A 275 3.57 9.67 26.75
CA GLY A 275 2.11 9.66 26.67
C GLY A 275 1.54 9.85 25.27
N ILE A 276 2.36 9.78 24.22
CA ILE A 276 1.94 9.86 22.81
C ILE A 276 1.77 8.45 22.26
N GLU A 277 0.54 7.93 22.26
CA GLU A 277 0.22 6.55 21.84
C GLU A 277 0.04 6.38 20.33
N ASN A 278 -0.12 7.47 19.58
CA ASN A 278 -0.40 7.47 18.14
C ASN A 278 0.85 7.69 17.27
N ALA A 279 1.98 7.15 17.69
CA ALA A 279 3.24 7.18 16.96
C ALA A 279 3.49 5.87 16.20
N VAL A 280 4.01 5.96 14.97
CA VAL A 280 4.41 4.85 14.11
C VAL A 280 5.77 5.11 13.49
N ALA A 281 6.47 4.05 13.00
CA ALA A 281 7.78 4.21 12.36
C ALA A 281 7.93 3.37 11.09
N SER A 282 8.73 3.89 10.14
CA SER A 282 9.10 3.20 8.88
C SER A 282 10.29 2.23 9.02
N MET A 283 10.96 2.22 10.17
CA MET A 283 12.02 1.29 10.58
C MET A 283 13.23 1.21 9.64
N GLY A 284 13.88 2.36 9.38
CA GLY A 284 15.13 2.43 8.62
C GLY A 284 14.95 2.18 7.12
N THR A 285 13.76 2.48 6.60
CA THR A 285 13.49 2.65 5.16
C THR A 285 12.93 4.04 4.92
N ALA A 286 13.28 4.63 3.77
CA ALA A 286 12.59 5.83 3.33
C ALA A 286 11.08 5.57 3.22
N LEU A 287 10.28 6.59 3.49
CA LEU A 287 8.84 6.53 3.29
C LEU A 287 8.53 6.22 1.81
N THR A 288 7.66 5.27 1.56
CA THR A 288 7.26 4.86 0.21
C THR A 288 5.82 5.24 -0.08
N ALA A 289 5.44 5.30 -1.35
CA ALA A 289 4.04 5.50 -1.76
C ALA A 289 3.09 4.46 -1.11
N LYS A 290 3.55 3.21 -0.92
CA LYS A 290 2.76 2.16 -0.24
C LYS A 290 2.56 2.45 1.25
N HIS A 291 3.57 2.97 1.94
CA HIS A 291 3.42 3.45 3.32
C HIS A 291 2.40 4.60 3.39
N VAL A 292 2.44 5.52 2.43
CA VAL A 292 1.49 6.65 2.38
C VAL A 292 0.05 6.16 2.14
N GLU A 293 -0.16 5.21 1.23
CA GLU A 293 -1.47 4.59 1.04
C GLU A 293 -1.96 3.90 2.32
N HIS A 294 -1.06 3.23 3.04
CA HIS A 294 -1.37 2.59 4.30
C HIS A 294 -1.75 3.64 5.36
N LEU A 295 -0.96 4.71 5.53
CA LEU A 295 -1.25 5.82 6.44
C LEU A 295 -2.61 6.49 6.15
N LYS A 296 -2.93 6.74 4.87
CA LYS A 296 -4.21 7.34 4.44
C LYS A 296 -5.44 6.55 4.92
N ARG A 297 -5.30 5.26 5.16
CA ARG A 297 -6.39 4.41 5.69
C ARG A 297 -6.66 4.65 7.17
N PHE A 298 -5.63 5.03 7.95
CA PHE A 298 -5.69 5.08 9.41
C PHE A 298 -5.65 6.47 10.02
N THR A 299 -5.20 7.49 9.28
CA THR A 299 -5.14 8.85 9.81
C THR A 299 -5.67 9.90 8.83
N LYS A 300 -6.06 11.07 9.38
CA LYS A 300 -6.44 12.26 8.61
C LYS A 300 -5.29 13.24 8.45
N LYS A 301 -4.25 13.15 9.27
CA LYS A 301 -3.13 14.08 9.34
C LYS A 301 -1.88 13.35 9.82
N VAL A 302 -0.73 13.69 9.26
CA VAL A 302 0.57 13.15 9.67
C VAL A 302 1.41 14.26 10.31
N ILE A 303 2.11 13.92 11.40
CA ILE A 303 3.11 14.77 12.05
C ILE A 303 4.44 14.07 11.88
N ILE A 304 5.30 14.58 11.02
CA ILE A 304 6.65 14.02 10.80
C ILE A 304 7.53 14.46 11.96
N THR A 305 8.17 13.48 12.61
CA THR A 305 9.10 13.68 13.72
C THR A 305 10.31 12.78 13.50
N TYR A 306 11.09 13.13 12.50
CA TYR A 306 12.32 12.43 12.16
C TYR A 306 13.49 13.01 12.95
N ASP A 307 14.67 12.37 12.85
CA ASP A 307 15.87 12.78 13.56
C ASP A 307 16.23 14.24 13.23
N GLY A 308 16.72 14.98 14.21
CA GLY A 308 17.09 16.38 14.07
C GLY A 308 18.37 16.62 13.29
N ASP A 309 19.13 15.58 12.92
CA ASP A 309 20.37 15.67 12.19
C ASP A 309 20.14 15.94 10.67
N LYS A 310 21.23 16.13 9.92
CA LYS A 310 21.16 16.42 8.48
C LYS A 310 20.50 15.28 7.67
N ALA A 311 20.69 14.02 8.09
CA ALA A 311 20.13 12.88 7.39
C ALA A 311 18.62 12.79 7.63
N GLY A 312 18.16 12.99 8.88
CA GLY A 312 16.74 13.02 9.22
C GLY A 312 16.01 14.23 8.62
N GLN A 313 16.66 15.40 8.54
CA GLN A 313 16.10 16.56 7.83
C GLN A 313 15.93 16.30 6.32
N ALA A 314 16.90 15.63 5.68
CA ALA A 314 16.79 15.24 4.27
C ALA A 314 15.71 14.14 4.07
N ALA A 315 15.56 13.23 5.04
CA ALA A 315 14.49 12.24 5.04
C ALA A 315 13.11 12.90 5.22
N THR A 316 13.00 13.92 6.09
CA THR A 316 11.79 14.75 6.26
C THR A 316 11.38 15.43 4.96
N ALA A 317 12.32 16.06 4.24
CA ALA A 317 12.03 16.69 2.96
C ALA A 317 11.46 15.69 1.94
N LYS A 318 12.06 14.50 1.83
CA LYS A 318 11.54 13.42 0.96
C LYS A 318 10.18 12.90 1.40
N ALA A 319 9.95 12.76 2.71
CA ALA A 319 8.67 12.32 3.24
C ALA A 319 7.55 13.33 2.96
N LEU A 320 7.84 14.62 3.00
CA LEU A 320 6.89 15.69 2.63
C LEU A 320 6.48 15.61 1.15
N ASP A 321 7.41 15.25 0.25
CA ASP A 321 7.11 15.06 -1.17
C ASP A 321 6.19 13.86 -1.41
N GLU A 322 6.34 12.78 -0.63
CA GLU A 322 5.46 11.60 -0.70
C GLU A 322 4.08 11.84 -0.09
N LEU A 323 4.00 12.65 0.98
CA LEU A 323 2.77 12.93 1.75
C LEU A 323 1.93 14.10 1.21
N LYS A 324 2.23 14.63 0.02
CA LYS A 324 1.59 15.83 -0.58
C LYS A 324 0.06 15.84 -0.58
N ASP A 325 -0.58 14.66 -0.53
CA ASP A 325 -2.05 14.51 -0.54
C ASP A 325 -2.67 14.41 0.87
N LEU A 326 -1.87 14.52 1.92
CA LEU A 326 -2.32 14.52 3.31
C LEU A 326 -1.97 15.85 3.98
N PRO A 327 -2.76 16.34 4.93
CA PRO A 327 -2.33 17.40 5.83
C PRO A 327 -1.11 16.93 6.64
N VAL A 328 -0.03 17.71 6.59
CA VAL A 328 1.23 17.40 7.30
C VAL A 328 1.67 18.57 8.16
N GLN A 329 2.24 18.25 9.31
CA GLN A 329 3.07 19.15 10.13
C GLN A 329 4.40 18.47 10.43
N VAL A 330 5.39 19.26 10.82
CA VAL A 330 6.73 18.76 11.16
C VAL A 330 7.06 19.19 12.58
N VAL A 331 7.67 18.30 13.35
CA VAL A 331 8.34 18.63 14.60
C VAL A 331 9.84 18.46 14.40
N GLN A 332 10.61 19.50 14.66
CA GLN A 332 12.06 19.45 14.59
C GLN A 332 12.62 19.17 15.98
N ILE A 333 13.32 18.04 16.12
CA ILE A 333 14.00 17.71 17.38
C ILE A 333 15.29 18.58 17.47
N PRO A 334 15.51 19.30 18.57
CA PRO A 334 16.66 20.17 18.72
C PRO A 334 17.97 19.40 18.86
N ASP A 335 19.11 20.10 18.70
CA ASP A 335 20.47 19.60 18.95
C ASP A 335 20.86 18.35 18.11
N ALA A 336 20.28 18.20 16.93
CA ALA A 336 20.49 17.05 16.04
C ALA A 336 20.25 15.68 16.69
N MET A 337 19.40 15.61 17.73
CA MET A 337 19.01 14.39 18.43
C MET A 337 17.86 13.67 17.73
N ASP A 338 17.70 12.38 18.04
CA ASP A 338 16.47 11.65 17.81
C ASP A 338 15.52 11.79 19.03
N PRO A 339 14.21 11.42 18.92
CA PRO A 339 13.26 11.47 20.04
C PRO A 339 13.70 10.65 21.27
N ASP A 340 14.35 9.49 21.08
CA ASP A 340 14.85 8.66 22.17
C ASP A 340 16.04 9.34 22.90
N GLU A 341 16.97 9.93 22.14
CA GLU A 341 18.11 10.70 22.71
C GLU A 341 17.61 11.96 23.45
N TYR A 342 16.59 12.64 22.89
CA TYR A 342 15.99 13.78 23.55
C TYR A 342 15.39 13.38 24.91
N LEU A 343 14.63 12.28 24.95
CA LEU A 343 14.03 11.76 26.17
C LEU A 343 15.07 11.29 27.21
N GLN A 344 16.26 10.85 26.78
CA GLN A 344 17.34 10.47 27.70
C GLN A 344 17.96 11.68 28.42
N LYS A 345 17.87 12.88 27.83
CA LYS A 345 18.44 14.12 28.39
C LYS A 345 17.40 15.01 29.06
N ASN A 346 16.12 14.79 28.76
CA ASN A 346 15.00 15.61 29.22
C ASN A 346 13.90 14.74 29.85
N SER A 347 12.87 15.35 30.41
CA SER A 347 11.73 14.62 31.00
C SER A 347 10.74 14.12 29.93
N PRO A 348 9.88 13.14 30.25
CA PRO A 348 8.77 12.76 29.39
C PRO A 348 7.81 13.92 29.06
N GLU A 349 7.60 14.83 30.02
CA GLU A 349 6.77 16.02 29.88
C GLU A 349 7.37 17.00 28.87
N ASP A 350 8.70 17.16 28.85
CA ASP A 350 9.40 18.02 27.89
C ASP A 350 9.26 17.46 26.46
N LEU A 351 9.40 16.14 26.29
CA LEU A 351 9.18 15.51 25.00
C LEU A 351 7.72 15.62 24.54
N ALA A 352 6.76 15.39 25.43
CA ALA A 352 5.34 15.56 25.13
C ALA A 352 5.02 17.01 24.72
N TYR A 353 5.60 17.98 25.42
CA TYR A 353 5.45 19.40 25.08
C TYR A 353 6.06 19.72 23.71
N LEU A 354 7.27 19.25 23.43
CA LEU A 354 7.93 19.42 22.15
C LEU A 354 7.08 18.84 21.00
N LEU A 355 6.63 17.60 21.12
CA LEU A 355 5.83 16.91 20.10
C LEU A 355 4.46 17.59 19.86
N SER A 356 3.87 18.16 20.89
CA SER A 356 2.53 18.74 20.81
C SER A 356 2.52 20.24 20.41
N ASN A 357 3.52 21.01 20.83
CA ASN A 357 3.45 22.48 20.80
C ASN A 357 4.46 23.15 19.83
N THR A 358 5.47 22.43 19.32
CA THR A 358 6.47 23.04 18.42
C THR A 358 6.32 22.62 16.96
N ARG A 359 5.07 22.37 16.55
CA ARG A 359 4.74 21.92 15.21
C ARG A 359 4.81 23.08 14.22
N ILE A 360 5.54 22.89 13.15
CA ILE A 360 5.70 23.83 12.05
C ILE A 360 5.03 23.31 10.77
N SER A 361 4.74 24.24 9.86
CA SER A 361 4.24 23.89 8.52
C SER A 361 5.33 23.30 7.63
N PRO A 362 4.98 22.57 6.56
CA PRO A 362 5.95 22.13 5.56
C PRO A 362 6.75 23.29 4.93
N ILE A 363 6.11 24.43 4.68
CA ILE A 363 6.78 25.60 4.07
C ILE A 363 7.81 26.17 5.04
N GLU A 364 7.46 26.32 6.31
CA GLU A 364 8.36 26.78 7.35
C GLU A 364 9.56 25.82 7.50
N PHE A 365 9.32 24.49 7.48
CA PHE A 365 10.37 23.49 7.47
C PHE A 365 11.30 23.69 6.26
N TYR A 366 10.77 23.87 5.06
CA TYR A 366 11.60 24.06 3.86
C TYR A 366 12.40 25.37 3.90
N ILE A 367 11.87 26.44 4.48
CA ILE A 367 12.60 27.69 4.71
C ILE A 367 13.83 27.42 5.59
N HIS A 368 13.66 26.71 6.71
CA HIS A 368 14.78 26.36 7.59
C HIS A 368 15.77 25.38 6.95
N HIS A 369 15.26 24.39 6.22
CA HIS A 369 16.07 23.33 5.60
C HIS A 369 16.93 23.84 4.44
N TYR A 370 16.42 24.72 3.59
CA TYR A 370 17.14 25.23 2.41
C TYR A 370 17.89 26.53 2.67
N LYS A 371 17.80 27.06 3.88
CA LYS A 371 18.56 28.25 4.27
C LYS A 371 20.04 28.10 3.90
N PRO A 372 20.63 29.05 3.14
CA PRO A 372 22.02 28.99 2.74
C PRO A 372 22.98 29.05 3.94
N SER A 373 24.00 28.21 3.95
CA SER A 373 25.02 28.20 5.00
C SER A 373 25.83 29.50 5.02
N ASN A 374 26.00 30.14 3.86
CA ASN A 374 26.57 31.48 3.74
C ASN A 374 25.48 32.46 3.27
N SER A 375 24.91 33.18 4.23
CA SER A 375 23.85 34.14 3.98
C SER A 375 24.29 35.39 3.21
N GLU A 376 25.60 35.66 3.07
CA GLU A 376 26.12 36.79 2.30
C GLU A 376 26.26 36.47 0.80
N ASN A 377 26.21 35.20 0.39
CA ASN A 377 26.31 34.79 -1.01
C ASN A 377 25.01 35.11 -1.75
N LEU A 378 25.01 36.13 -2.59
CA LEU A 378 23.86 36.57 -3.37
C LEU A 378 23.25 35.45 -4.24
N GLN A 379 24.10 34.66 -4.91
CA GLN A 379 23.61 33.55 -5.75
C GLN A 379 22.87 32.48 -4.92
N ALA A 380 23.39 32.15 -3.74
CA ALA A 380 22.74 31.19 -2.83
C ALA A 380 21.42 31.75 -2.29
N GLN A 381 21.31 33.07 -2.06
CA GLN A 381 20.05 33.70 -1.67
C GLN A 381 19.01 33.62 -2.81
N ILE A 382 19.41 33.87 -4.05
CA ILE A 382 18.53 33.76 -5.22
C ILE A 382 18.01 32.31 -5.38
N GLU A 383 18.88 31.31 -5.35
CA GLU A 383 18.52 29.92 -5.44
C GLU A 383 17.56 29.47 -4.29
N PHE A 384 17.76 30.05 -3.11
CA PHE A 384 16.88 29.81 -1.97
C PHE A 384 15.47 30.38 -2.22
N ILE A 385 15.37 31.64 -2.72
CA ILE A 385 14.09 32.23 -3.08
C ILE A 385 13.40 31.40 -4.17
N GLU A 386 14.13 31.00 -5.22
CA GLU A 386 13.58 30.21 -6.33
C GLU A 386 13.02 28.85 -5.89
N LYS A 387 13.63 28.22 -4.87
CA LYS A 387 13.13 26.97 -4.29
C LYS A 387 11.86 27.17 -3.46
N ILE A 388 11.77 28.23 -2.69
CA ILE A 388 10.67 28.45 -1.73
C ILE A 388 9.47 29.16 -2.37
N ALA A 389 9.69 30.09 -3.31
CA ALA A 389 8.61 30.85 -3.93
C ALA A 389 7.47 29.99 -4.51
N PRO A 390 7.72 28.88 -5.25
CA PRO A 390 6.68 28.00 -5.76
C PRO A 390 5.84 27.33 -4.66
N LEU A 391 6.41 27.10 -3.48
CA LEU A 391 5.71 26.49 -2.34
C LEU A 391 4.78 27.52 -1.69
N ILE A 392 5.26 28.76 -1.48
CA ILE A 392 4.43 29.85 -0.93
C ILE A 392 3.25 30.15 -1.86
N VAL A 393 3.45 30.15 -3.19
CA VAL A 393 2.37 30.41 -4.16
C VAL A 393 1.26 29.36 -4.10
N LYS A 394 1.57 28.11 -3.71
CA LYS A 394 0.59 27.04 -3.56
C LYS A 394 -0.23 27.11 -2.27
N GLU A 395 0.21 27.89 -1.28
CA GLU A 395 -0.49 28.07 -0.01
C GLU A 395 -1.82 28.82 -0.26
N PRO A 396 -2.98 28.26 0.15
CA PRO A 396 -4.27 28.89 -0.11
C PRO A 396 -4.51 30.19 0.68
N SER A 397 -3.91 30.32 1.87
CA SER A 397 -4.12 31.46 2.75
C SER A 397 -3.16 32.60 2.42
N ILE A 398 -3.70 33.75 2.00
CA ILE A 398 -2.90 34.97 1.75
C ILE A 398 -2.17 35.41 3.02
N THR A 399 -2.81 35.32 4.18
CA THR A 399 -2.19 35.68 5.47
C THR A 399 -0.98 34.80 5.74
N ALA A 400 -1.11 33.47 5.52
CA ALA A 400 0.00 32.53 5.68
C ALA A 400 1.12 32.81 4.67
N GLN A 401 0.77 33.12 3.41
CA GLN A 401 1.77 33.51 2.40
C GLN A 401 2.59 34.73 2.87
N ASN A 402 1.93 35.79 3.36
CA ASN A 402 2.63 36.98 3.84
C ASN A 402 3.56 36.65 5.03
N THR A 403 3.10 35.79 5.95
CA THR A 403 3.93 35.34 7.08
C THR A 403 5.18 34.60 6.59
N TYR A 404 5.02 33.70 5.60
CA TYR A 404 6.17 32.97 5.02
C TYR A 404 7.11 33.87 4.21
N ILE A 405 6.60 34.94 3.57
CA ILE A 405 7.44 35.93 2.89
C ILE A 405 8.29 36.67 3.93
N HIS A 406 7.73 37.07 5.06
CA HIS A 406 8.49 37.69 6.15
C HIS A 406 9.57 36.73 6.67
N LEU A 407 9.18 35.49 7.00
CA LEU A 407 10.11 34.48 7.50
C LEU A 407 11.25 34.19 6.49
N LEU A 408 10.95 34.14 5.20
CA LEU A 408 11.95 33.98 4.15
C LEU A 408 12.89 35.17 4.09
N THR A 409 12.35 36.40 4.14
CA THR A 409 13.11 37.65 4.09
C THR A 409 14.09 37.80 5.26
N ASP A 410 13.71 37.34 6.46
CA ASP A 410 14.58 37.36 7.65
C ASP A 410 15.90 36.58 7.45
N HIS A 411 15.96 35.70 6.45
CA HIS A 411 17.15 34.93 6.07
C HIS A 411 17.89 35.46 4.84
N LEU A 412 17.49 36.62 4.31
CA LEU A 412 17.98 37.18 3.05
C LEU A 412 18.55 38.61 3.23
N PRO A 413 19.80 38.78 3.71
CA PRO A 413 20.39 40.11 3.97
C PRO A 413 20.42 41.06 2.77
N SER A 414 20.41 40.53 1.53
CA SER A 414 20.50 41.32 0.30
C SER A 414 19.14 41.68 -0.31
N PHE A 415 18.02 41.23 0.27
CA PHE A 415 16.66 41.43 -0.23
C PHE A 415 15.75 41.97 0.86
N ASP A 416 14.93 42.94 0.49
CA ASP A 416 13.84 43.42 1.35
C ASP A 416 12.53 42.67 1.06
N TYR A 417 11.52 42.88 1.91
CA TYR A 417 10.21 42.26 1.78
C TYR A 417 9.57 42.52 0.41
N GLN A 418 9.63 43.74 -0.10
CA GLN A 418 8.97 44.12 -1.35
C GLN A 418 9.62 43.41 -2.56
N GLN A 419 10.95 43.27 -2.55
CA GLN A 419 11.67 42.53 -3.57
C GLN A 419 11.32 41.05 -3.58
N VAL A 420 11.27 40.42 -2.40
CA VAL A 420 10.88 39.00 -2.25
C VAL A 420 9.42 38.80 -2.67
N GLU A 421 8.51 39.65 -2.22
CA GLU A 421 7.09 39.62 -2.60
C GLU A 421 6.92 39.78 -4.13
N HIS A 422 7.70 40.68 -4.76
CA HIS A 422 7.67 40.85 -6.23
C HIS A 422 8.05 39.54 -6.95
N ILE A 423 9.16 38.90 -6.55
CA ILE A 423 9.60 37.63 -7.12
C ILE A 423 8.54 36.53 -6.95
N ILE A 424 7.91 36.47 -5.79
CA ILE A 424 6.82 35.49 -5.52
C ILE A 424 5.60 35.79 -6.40
N ASN A 425 5.25 37.06 -6.61
CA ASN A 425 4.18 37.47 -7.51
C ASN A 425 4.49 37.12 -8.98
N GLU A 426 5.73 37.28 -9.44
CA GLU A 426 6.16 36.80 -10.77
C GLU A 426 6.02 35.26 -10.87
N SER A 427 6.43 34.52 -9.86
CA SER A 427 6.23 33.07 -9.79
C SER A 427 4.74 32.68 -9.88
N ARG A 428 3.86 33.47 -9.25
CA ARG A 428 2.40 33.33 -9.32
C ARG A 428 1.88 33.50 -10.76
N VAL A 429 2.39 34.50 -11.46
CA VAL A 429 2.03 34.76 -12.87
C VAL A 429 2.51 33.62 -13.77
N ARG A 430 3.76 33.16 -13.59
CA ARG A 430 4.32 32.02 -14.36
C ARG A 430 3.49 30.74 -14.16
N GLN A 431 3.15 30.39 -12.91
CA GLN A 431 2.32 29.21 -12.63
C GLN A 431 0.91 29.32 -13.25
N ARG A 432 0.30 30.52 -13.27
CA ARG A 432 -0.97 30.75 -13.96
C ARG A 432 -0.84 30.58 -15.47
N GLN A 433 0.22 31.10 -16.07
CA GLN A 433 0.49 30.94 -17.51
C GLN A 433 0.76 29.48 -17.90
N GLU A 434 1.46 28.73 -17.07
CA GLU A 434 1.69 27.29 -17.26
C GLU A 434 0.38 26.49 -17.16
N LYS A 435 -0.46 26.80 -16.19
CA LYS A 435 -1.81 26.19 -16.09
C LYS A 435 -2.69 26.54 -17.31
N VAL A 436 -2.62 27.78 -17.80
CA VAL A 436 -3.35 28.18 -19.01
C VAL A 436 -2.79 27.49 -20.26
N LYS A 437 -1.47 27.36 -20.40
CA LYS A 437 -0.85 26.59 -21.50
C LYS A 437 -1.20 25.09 -21.44
N GLN A 438 -1.35 24.51 -20.26
CA GLN A 438 -1.82 23.13 -20.06
C GLN A 438 -3.31 22.96 -20.40
N VAL A 439 -4.12 24.01 -20.21
CA VAL A 439 -5.55 24.03 -20.62
C VAL A 439 -5.73 24.23 -22.12
N VAL A 440 -4.83 24.97 -22.77
CA VAL A 440 -4.87 25.22 -24.24
C VAL A 440 -4.31 24.06 -25.05
N ASN A 441 -3.38 23.27 -24.47
CA ASN A 441 -3.04 21.93 -24.94
C ASN A 441 -3.61 20.94 -23.92
N PRO A 442 -4.80 20.37 -24.12
CA PRO A 442 -5.27 19.31 -23.25
C PRO A 442 -4.33 18.12 -23.45
N THR A 443 -3.26 18.06 -22.66
CA THR A 443 -2.73 16.76 -22.27
C THR A 443 -3.94 16.04 -21.71
N PRO A 444 -4.26 14.85 -22.20
CA PRO A 444 -5.37 14.11 -21.64
C PRO A 444 -5.15 14.09 -20.13
N ILE A 445 -6.14 14.56 -19.39
CA ILE A 445 -6.20 14.45 -17.95
C ILE A 445 -5.88 12.98 -17.67
N THR A 446 -4.68 12.72 -17.18
CA THR A 446 -4.38 11.47 -16.52
C THR A 446 -5.20 11.50 -15.22
N MET A 447 -6.50 11.23 -15.34
CA MET A 447 -7.27 10.66 -14.27
C MET A 447 -6.38 9.54 -13.72
N SER A 448 -6.22 9.50 -12.41
CA SER A 448 -5.65 8.36 -11.70
C SER A 448 -6.15 7.11 -12.41
N VAL A 449 -5.23 6.40 -13.04
CA VAL A 449 -5.53 5.28 -13.91
C VAL A 449 -6.18 4.20 -13.04
N SER A 450 -7.52 4.23 -12.94
CA SER A 450 -8.22 2.96 -13.01
C SER A 450 -7.64 2.31 -14.26
N LYS A 451 -7.11 1.10 -14.17
CA LYS A 451 -6.62 0.38 -15.34
C LYS A 451 -7.76 0.36 -16.35
N GLN A 452 -7.86 1.40 -17.21
CA GLN A 452 -8.78 1.39 -18.34
C GLN A 452 -8.32 0.20 -19.17
N LEU A 453 -9.27 -0.69 -19.45
CA LEU A 453 -9.05 -1.81 -20.34
C LEU A 453 -8.32 -1.28 -21.57
N THR A 454 -7.16 -1.83 -21.89
CA THR A 454 -6.48 -1.53 -23.15
C THR A 454 -7.42 -1.84 -24.32
N ALA A 455 -7.14 -1.36 -25.52
CA ALA A 455 -7.97 -1.67 -26.68
C ALA A 455 -8.05 -3.20 -26.90
N VAL A 456 -6.94 -3.94 -26.64
CA VAL A 456 -6.92 -5.40 -26.67
C VAL A 456 -7.85 -5.99 -25.62
N MET A 457 -7.69 -5.59 -24.35
CA MET A 457 -8.53 -6.10 -23.25
C MET A 457 -10.01 -5.82 -23.46
N ARG A 458 -10.38 -4.66 -24.02
CA ARG A 458 -11.79 -4.35 -24.33
C ARG A 458 -12.39 -5.28 -25.38
N ALA A 459 -11.64 -5.55 -26.45
CA ALA A 459 -12.08 -6.46 -27.48
C ALA A 459 -12.18 -7.92 -26.95
N GLU A 460 -11.21 -8.33 -26.15
CA GLU A 460 -11.20 -9.65 -25.52
C GLU A 460 -12.32 -9.82 -24.49
N ALA A 461 -12.57 -8.82 -23.66
CA ALA A 461 -13.70 -8.83 -22.73
C ALA A 461 -15.05 -8.91 -23.46
N HIS A 462 -15.18 -8.21 -24.61
CA HIS A 462 -16.37 -8.28 -25.45
C HIS A 462 -16.58 -9.71 -26.01
N ILE A 463 -15.54 -10.33 -26.54
CA ILE A 463 -15.61 -11.72 -27.05
C ILE A 463 -16.01 -12.66 -25.90
N LEU A 464 -15.38 -12.56 -24.74
CA LEU A 464 -15.67 -13.41 -23.60
C LEU A 464 -17.10 -13.21 -23.08
N TYR A 465 -17.59 -11.97 -23.06
CA TYR A 465 -18.98 -11.66 -22.72
C TYR A 465 -19.98 -12.38 -23.66
N ARG A 466 -19.73 -12.34 -24.98
CA ARG A 466 -20.59 -13.02 -25.95
C ARG A 466 -20.52 -14.54 -25.85
N MET A 467 -19.38 -15.11 -25.48
CA MET A 467 -19.27 -16.55 -25.20
C MET A 467 -20.14 -16.97 -23.99
N MET A 468 -20.27 -16.11 -23.00
CA MET A 468 -21.10 -16.37 -21.82
C MET A 468 -22.60 -16.29 -22.12
N GLU A 469 -23.00 -15.29 -22.87
CA GLU A 469 -24.42 -15.04 -23.19
C GLU A 469 -24.95 -16.01 -24.29
N HIS A 470 -24.06 -16.50 -25.17
CA HIS A 470 -24.43 -17.30 -26.34
C HIS A 470 -23.63 -18.61 -26.42
N PRO A 471 -24.20 -19.75 -25.98
CA PRO A 471 -23.51 -21.05 -26.03
C PRO A 471 -22.99 -21.46 -27.41
N LEU A 472 -23.63 -21.01 -28.49
CA LEU A 472 -23.16 -21.27 -29.86
C LEU A 472 -21.84 -20.55 -30.15
N VAL A 473 -21.64 -19.34 -29.63
CA VAL A 473 -20.39 -18.59 -29.75
C VAL A 473 -19.27 -19.33 -29.01
N LEU A 474 -19.53 -19.78 -27.78
CA LEU A 474 -18.55 -20.56 -27.01
C LEU A 474 -18.12 -21.83 -27.78
N ASN A 475 -19.08 -22.56 -28.36
CA ASN A 475 -18.78 -23.77 -29.14
C ASN A 475 -17.96 -23.47 -30.41
N ASP A 476 -18.24 -22.35 -31.10
CA ASP A 476 -17.47 -21.92 -32.27
C ASP A 476 -16.00 -21.66 -31.91
N TYR A 477 -15.76 -20.92 -30.84
CA TYR A 477 -14.39 -20.65 -30.36
C TYR A 477 -13.70 -21.89 -29.81
N ARG A 478 -14.42 -22.81 -29.20
CA ARG A 478 -13.88 -24.09 -28.71
C ARG A 478 -13.32 -24.97 -29.85
N LEU A 479 -13.86 -24.83 -31.06
CA LEU A 479 -13.42 -25.56 -32.26
C LEU A 479 -12.23 -24.89 -32.95
N ARG A 480 -11.79 -23.72 -32.50
CA ARG A 480 -10.65 -22.99 -33.06
C ARG A 480 -9.38 -23.30 -32.27
N ASP A 481 -8.54 -24.21 -32.79
CA ASP A 481 -7.30 -24.65 -32.10
C ASP A 481 -6.25 -23.53 -31.91
N ASP A 482 -6.37 -22.42 -32.67
CA ASP A 482 -5.41 -21.33 -32.71
C ASP A 482 -5.86 -20.09 -31.92
N PHE A 483 -7.06 -20.11 -31.31
CA PHE A 483 -7.58 -18.96 -30.56
C PHE A 483 -7.11 -18.96 -29.11
N VAL A 484 -6.38 -17.90 -28.74
CA VAL A 484 -5.89 -17.65 -27.38
C VAL A 484 -6.13 -16.19 -27.01
N PHE A 485 -6.55 -15.95 -25.78
CA PHE A 485 -6.58 -14.60 -25.23
C PHE A 485 -5.17 -14.15 -24.83
N GLU A 486 -4.78 -12.94 -25.22
CA GLU A 486 -3.48 -12.35 -24.83
C GLU A 486 -3.48 -11.89 -23.36
N THR A 487 -4.66 -11.58 -22.81
CA THR A 487 -4.81 -11.22 -21.40
C THR A 487 -4.87 -12.51 -20.57
N PRO A 488 -3.89 -12.76 -19.68
CA PRO A 488 -3.79 -14.02 -18.94
C PRO A 488 -5.04 -14.32 -18.09
N GLU A 489 -5.64 -13.29 -17.52
CA GLU A 489 -6.84 -13.39 -16.69
C GLU A 489 -8.05 -13.84 -17.54
N PHE A 490 -8.21 -13.29 -18.74
CA PHE A 490 -9.27 -13.70 -19.66
C PHE A 490 -9.03 -15.09 -20.24
N GLN A 491 -7.78 -15.46 -20.46
CA GLN A 491 -7.43 -16.83 -20.87
C GLN A 491 -7.82 -17.85 -19.78
N THR A 492 -7.58 -17.52 -18.51
CA THR A 492 -8.00 -18.36 -17.38
C THR A 492 -9.52 -18.50 -17.32
N LEU A 493 -10.26 -17.40 -17.47
CA LEU A 493 -11.72 -17.42 -17.51
C LEU A 493 -12.28 -18.21 -18.69
N TYR A 494 -11.63 -18.12 -19.85
CA TYR A 494 -11.99 -18.88 -21.04
C TYR A 494 -11.85 -20.40 -20.82
N VAL A 495 -10.74 -20.83 -20.21
CA VAL A 495 -10.53 -22.25 -19.86
C VAL A 495 -11.62 -22.72 -18.89
N LEU A 496 -11.91 -21.97 -17.83
CA LEU A 496 -13.00 -22.29 -16.90
C LEU A 496 -14.36 -22.40 -17.59
N LEU A 497 -14.63 -21.49 -18.52
CA LEU A 497 -15.89 -21.48 -19.27
C LEU A 497 -16.01 -22.68 -20.21
N ILE A 498 -14.89 -23.10 -20.85
CA ILE A 498 -14.86 -24.30 -21.68
C ILE A 498 -15.08 -25.57 -20.86
N ASP A 499 -14.43 -25.67 -19.70
CA ASP A 499 -14.44 -26.88 -18.87
C ASP A 499 -15.81 -27.06 -18.17
N ASN A 500 -16.40 -25.98 -17.67
CA ASN A 500 -17.60 -26.03 -16.82
C ASN A 500 -18.88 -25.61 -17.57
N GLY A 501 -18.78 -25.00 -18.77
CA GLY A 501 -19.93 -24.44 -19.51
C GLY A 501 -20.47 -23.13 -18.93
N SER A 502 -20.18 -22.84 -17.65
CA SER A 502 -20.51 -21.59 -16.96
C SER A 502 -19.53 -21.39 -15.80
N ILE A 503 -19.35 -20.15 -15.34
CA ILE A 503 -18.47 -19.83 -14.22
C ILE A 503 -19.31 -19.51 -13.00
N SER A 504 -19.17 -20.30 -11.94
CA SER A 504 -19.87 -20.12 -10.65
C SER A 504 -19.04 -19.26 -9.68
N SER A 505 -19.68 -18.72 -8.63
CA SER A 505 -18.98 -18.00 -7.55
C SER A 505 -17.93 -18.87 -6.83
N GLU A 506 -18.11 -20.20 -6.81
CA GLU A 506 -17.14 -21.13 -6.23
C GLU A 506 -15.93 -21.33 -7.14
N ASP A 507 -16.12 -21.37 -8.47
CA ASP A 507 -15.01 -21.42 -9.43
C ASP A 507 -14.13 -20.19 -9.32
N LEU A 508 -14.74 -19.01 -9.10
CA LEU A 508 -14.03 -17.74 -8.90
C LEU A 508 -13.33 -17.66 -7.55
N ALA A 509 -13.94 -18.16 -6.48
CA ALA A 509 -13.34 -18.14 -5.13
C ALA A 509 -12.01 -18.91 -5.05
N ASN A 510 -11.77 -19.83 -5.99
CA ASN A 510 -10.54 -20.60 -6.10
C ASN A 510 -9.50 -19.94 -7.02
N GLN A 511 -9.81 -18.78 -7.63
CA GLN A 511 -8.92 -18.06 -8.52
C GLN A 511 -8.19 -16.91 -7.82
N THR A 512 -7.21 -16.31 -8.51
CA THR A 512 -6.55 -15.11 -8.03
C THR A 512 -7.50 -13.91 -8.10
N ARG A 513 -7.22 -12.89 -7.29
CA ARG A 513 -8.01 -11.66 -7.26
C ARG A 513 -8.04 -10.93 -8.61
N GLU A 514 -6.97 -11.06 -9.39
CA GLU A 514 -6.88 -10.48 -10.73
C GLU A 514 -7.88 -11.14 -11.69
N VAL A 515 -8.02 -12.47 -11.65
CA VAL A 515 -8.98 -13.24 -12.45
C VAL A 515 -10.42 -12.93 -12.01
N GLU A 516 -10.66 -12.86 -10.69
CA GLU A 516 -11.96 -12.47 -10.15
C GLU A 516 -12.37 -11.05 -10.61
N ASN A 517 -11.47 -10.10 -10.53
CA ASN A 517 -11.71 -8.73 -11.01
C ASN A 517 -11.96 -8.68 -12.53
N ALA A 518 -11.22 -9.46 -13.31
CA ALA A 518 -11.38 -9.56 -14.76
C ALA A 518 -12.78 -10.10 -15.13
N TRP A 519 -13.28 -11.08 -14.38
CA TRP A 519 -14.64 -11.59 -14.53
C TRP A 519 -15.69 -10.49 -14.37
N TYR A 520 -15.62 -9.72 -13.29
CA TYR A 520 -16.59 -8.64 -13.05
C TYR A 520 -16.43 -7.49 -14.04
N GLN A 521 -15.24 -7.25 -14.59
CA GLN A 521 -15.05 -6.31 -15.70
C GLN A 521 -15.78 -6.75 -16.97
N VAL A 522 -15.77 -8.05 -17.28
CA VAL A 522 -16.52 -8.63 -18.40
C VAL A 522 -18.04 -8.46 -18.17
N LEU A 523 -18.52 -8.79 -16.97
CA LEU A 523 -19.93 -8.65 -16.61
C LEU A 523 -20.43 -7.19 -16.63
N ALA A 524 -19.54 -6.23 -16.35
CA ALA A 524 -19.86 -4.80 -16.35
C ALA A 524 -20.01 -4.18 -17.75
N LEU A 525 -19.72 -4.94 -18.82
CA LEU A 525 -19.93 -4.46 -20.19
C LEU A 525 -21.43 -4.28 -20.45
N ASP A 526 -21.81 -3.08 -20.91
CA ASP A 526 -23.18 -2.77 -21.30
C ASP A 526 -23.30 -2.97 -22.83
N LEU A 527 -23.51 -4.23 -23.24
CA LEU A 527 -23.68 -4.62 -24.63
C LEU A 527 -25.18 -4.88 -24.93
N PRO A 528 -25.66 -4.60 -26.14
CA PRO A 528 -27.02 -4.97 -26.56
C PRO A 528 -27.27 -6.47 -26.40
N SER A 529 -28.46 -6.87 -26.00
CA SER A 529 -28.83 -8.29 -25.85
C SER A 529 -28.82 -9.05 -27.18
N GLU A 530 -29.12 -8.35 -28.27
CA GLU A 530 -29.07 -8.94 -29.64
C GLU A 530 -27.68 -8.73 -30.22
N MET A 531 -27.07 -9.80 -30.69
CA MET A 531 -25.78 -9.81 -31.36
C MET A 531 -25.98 -9.75 -32.88
N SER A 532 -25.30 -8.81 -33.57
CA SER A 532 -25.29 -8.80 -35.01
C SER A 532 -24.41 -9.90 -35.61
N PRO A 533 -24.70 -10.45 -36.79
CA PRO A 533 -23.90 -11.51 -37.41
C PRO A 533 -22.44 -11.11 -37.68
N GLU A 534 -22.13 -9.83 -37.79
CA GLU A 534 -20.83 -9.28 -38.13
C GLU A 534 -20.04 -8.80 -36.90
N GLU A 535 -20.72 -8.66 -35.74
CA GLU A 535 -20.17 -8.06 -34.53
C GLU A 535 -18.85 -8.72 -34.08
N LEU A 536 -18.82 -10.03 -33.94
CA LEU A 536 -17.61 -10.76 -33.49
C LEU A 536 -16.45 -10.63 -34.47
N LYS A 537 -16.74 -10.59 -35.75
CA LYS A 537 -15.71 -10.39 -36.78
C LYS A 537 -15.08 -8.99 -36.66
N GLU A 538 -15.91 -7.95 -36.49
CA GLU A 538 -15.43 -6.58 -36.29
C GLU A 538 -14.63 -6.43 -35.01
N VAL A 539 -15.04 -7.12 -33.93
CA VAL A 539 -14.34 -7.12 -32.65
C VAL A 539 -12.98 -7.85 -32.75
N GLU A 540 -12.92 -8.99 -33.46
CA GLU A 540 -11.66 -9.70 -33.72
C GLU A 540 -10.70 -8.86 -34.59
N GLU A 541 -11.20 -8.20 -35.62
CA GLU A 541 -10.39 -7.30 -36.45
C GLU A 541 -9.86 -6.12 -35.63
N SER A 542 -10.69 -5.57 -34.73
CA SER A 542 -10.28 -4.51 -33.81
C SER A 542 -9.22 -5.01 -32.82
N ARG A 543 -9.38 -6.23 -32.27
CA ARG A 543 -8.39 -6.87 -31.41
C ARG A 543 -7.04 -7.04 -32.12
N ASN A 544 -7.05 -7.63 -33.32
CA ASN A 544 -5.86 -7.89 -34.10
C ASN A 544 -5.12 -6.59 -34.46
N ARG A 545 -5.85 -5.53 -34.80
CA ARG A 545 -5.29 -4.19 -35.06
C ARG A 545 -4.66 -3.58 -33.82
N ALA A 546 -5.29 -3.76 -32.66
CA ALA A 546 -4.77 -3.27 -31.38
C ALA A 546 -3.50 -4.03 -30.94
N LEU A 547 -3.45 -5.35 -31.11
CA LEU A 547 -2.27 -6.19 -30.87
C LEU A 547 -1.08 -5.77 -31.71
N LEU A 548 -1.32 -5.57 -33.01
CA LEU A 548 -0.30 -5.14 -33.95
C LEU A 548 0.26 -3.74 -33.58
N ASN A 549 -0.62 -2.82 -33.17
CA ASN A 549 -0.18 -1.51 -32.68
C ASN A 549 0.65 -1.60 -31.40
N GLN A 550 0.31 -2.50 -30.48
CA GLN A 550 1.06 -2.74 -29.25
C GLN A 550 2.45 -3.31 -29.57
N GLN A 551 2.55 -4.29 -30.46
CA GLN A 551 3.82 -4.85 -30.93
C GLN A 551 4.69 -3.78 -31.61
N ASN A 552 4.12 -2.97 -32.49
CA ASN A 552 4.81 -1.86 -33.14
C ASN A 552 5.36 -0.83 -32.12
N LEU A 553 4.63 -0.57 -31.04
CA LEU A 553 5.09 0.33 -29.99
C LEU A 553 6.25 -0.26 -29.19
N GLN A 554 6.23 -1.57 -28.93
CA GLN A 554 7.33 -2.27 -28.26
C GLN A 554 8.60 -2.28 -29.12
N ILE A 555 8.48 -2.54 -30.44
CA ILE A 555 9.62 -2.49 -31.36
C ILE A 555 10.19 -1.08 -31.40
N LYS A 556 9.35 -0.04 -31.48
CA LYS A 556 9.81 1.37 -31.43
C LYS A 556 10.59 1.69 -30.15
N LYS A 557 10.14 1.18 -28.99
CA LYS A 557 10.88 1.35 -27.73
C LYS A 557 12.24 0.68 -27.78
N LYS A 558 12.32 -0.55 -28.27
CA LYS A 558 13.60 -1.28 -28.44
C LYS A 558 14.56 -0.57 -29.38
N VAL A 559 14.06 -0.01 -30.49
CA VAL A 559 14.86 0.82 -31.41
C VAL A 559 15.41 2.07 -30.69
N GLN A 560 14.59 2.74 -29.88
CA GLN A 560 15.05 3.89 -29.11
C GLN A 560 16.09 3.51 -28.04
N GLU A 561 15.89 2.42 -27.33
CA GLU A 561 16.81 1.92 -26.32
C GLU A 561 18.16 1.52 -26.95
N ALA A 562 18.16 0.79 -28.06
CA ALA A 562 19.36 0.41 -28.81
C ALA A 562 20.11 1.65 -29.36
N SER A 563 19.37 2.65 -29.85
CA SER A 563 19.95 3.90 -30.32
C SER A 563 20.58 4.74 -29.19
N HIS A 564 19.99 4.70 -27.98
CA HIS A 564 20.55 5.39 -26.80
C HIS A 564 21.83 4.73 -26.26
N VAL A 565 21.97 3.43 -26.43
CA VAL A 565 23.16 2.66 -26.02
C VAL A 565 24.25 2.72 -27.11
N GLY A 566 23.95 3.27 -28.30
CA GLY A 566 24.88 3.39 -29.41
C GLY A 566 25.06 2.10 -30.21
N ASP A 567 24.19 1.09 -30.01
CA ASP A 567 24.18 -0.18 -30.76
C ASP A 567 23.38 0.01 -32.06
N THR A 568 24.10 0.47 -33.10
CA THR A 568 23.51 0.77 -34.40
C THR A 568 23.02 -0.48 -35.13
N ASP A 569 23.64 -1.63 -34.92
CA ASP A 569 23.29 -2.89 -35.61
C ASP A 569 21.99 -3.44 -35.03
N ALA A 570 21.83 -3.47 -33.71
CA ALA A 570 20.57 -3.89 -33.05
C ALA A 570 19.42 -2.91 -33.38
N ALA A 571 19.68 -1.61 -33.47
CA ALA A 571 18.66 -0.64 -33.86
C ALA A 571 18.19 -0.84 -35.30
N LEU A 572 19.09 -1.20 -36.21
CA LEU A 572 18.79 -1.45 -37.63
C LEU A 572 17.95 -2.73 -37.78
N GLU A 573 18.31 -3.81 -37.10
CA GLU A 573 17.58 -5.09 -37.12
C GLU A 573 16.13 -4.92 -36.63
N GLU A 574 15.92 -4.20 -35.54
CA GLU A 574 14.57 -3.92 -35.02
C GLU A 574 13.78 -2.97 -35.95
N LEU A 575 14.45 -2.04 -36.63
CA LEU A 575 13.82 -1.17 -37.63
C LEU A 575 13.37 -1.96 -38.86
N GLU A 576 14.17 -2.92 -39.35
CA GLU A 576 13.80 -3.82 -40.44
C GLU A 576 12.59 -4.69 -40.07
N ARG A 577 12.53 -5.17 -38.84
CA ARG A 577 11.35 -5.88 -38.29
C ARG A 577 10.10 -5.00 -38.34
N LEU A 578 10.22 -3.72 -37.92
CA LEU A 578 9.12 -2.77 -37.96
C LEU A 578 8.61 -2.51 -39.39
N ILE A 579 9.52 -2.39 -40.36
CA ILE A 579 9.20 -2.18 -41.77
C ILE A 579 8.51 -3.41 -42.37
N ALA A 580 9.02 -4.61 -42.06
CA ALA A 580 8.44 -5.87 -42.53
C ALA A 580 7.02 -6.07 -41.95
N GLN A 581 6.80 -5.69 -40.72
CA GLN A 581 5.48 -5.77 -40.05
C GLN A 581 4.48 -4.76 -40.63
N LYS A 582 4.92 -3.52 -40.94
CA LYS A 582 4.07 -2.53 -41.60
C LYS A 582 3.63 -2.94 -43.03
N ARG A 583 4.52 -3.56 -43.79
CA ARG A 583 4.19 -4.10 -45.13
C ARG A 583 3.16 -5.24 -45.10
N ARG A 584 2.96 -5.89 -43.95
CA ARG A 584 1.90 -6.91 -43.78
C ARG A 584 0.56 -6.28 -43.41
N MET A 585 0.53 -4.95 -43.10
CA MET A 585 -0.68 -4.19 -42.75
C MET A 585 -1.31 -3.50 -43.99
N GLU A 586 -0.53 -3.26 -45.05
CA GLU A 586 -1.00 -2.76 -46.35
C GLU A 586 -1.43 -3.93 -47.25
#